data_ad73a5d0b398fc57f396cbabc7fbdb73
#
_entry.id   ad73a5d0b398fc57f396cbabc7fbdb73
#
_cell.length_a   1.000
_cell.length_b   1.000
_cell.length_c   1.000
_cell.angle_alpha   90.00
_cell.angle_beta   90.00
_cell.angle_gamma   90.00
#
_symmetry.space_group_name_H-M   'P 1'
#
loop_
_entity.id
_entity.type
_entity.pdbx_description
1 polymer ?
#
loop_
_entity_poly.entity_id
_entity_poly.type
_entity_poly.pdbx_seq_one_letter_code
_entity_poly.pdbx_strand_id
1 'polypeptide(L)'
;MARGALHRTARRRLLGALGGAALLAAAGHAAHAQTAAPEQGLTRIVFGSNWYAQAEHGGFYQAVADGTYAKHGLKVEIRMGGPQINAMQLLLAGKYDIAMGDDLQTLKAIEQDLPLVTIATTFQRSPTVLLSHPGPTKLDELRERPIFIGQTSETTYWPWLKSTFGFSDKYRKPYSTIQPFLADKQSVTQGYLASEPFMVTRAGVTPKIFLLGEYGYPPYAQTIVTTRTTLKNKPDVLRRFVEASAEGWRNYLRDPAAGNGLIRHDNPQMEQDVLTYGVAAMRQHNLVTGGDAATRGLLTMTDARWLATFQFMLQNRLIKPSVDPKRAYTTEIVDQVKVLP
;
A
#
# COMPACT_ATOMS: atom_id res chain seq x y z
N MET A 1 -72.90 1.48 8.99
CA MET A 1 -73.96 1.21 7.97
C MET A 1 -73.26 0.67 6.74
N ALA A 2 -73.41 -0.55 6.53
CA ALA A 2 -74.00 -1.37 5.51
C ALA A 2 -73.08 -1.56 4.30
N ARG A 3 -72.52 -2.77 4.15
CA ARG A 3 -73.04 -3.94 3.35
C ARG A 3 -72.90 -3.67 1.88
N GLY A 4 -72.37 -4.51 1.01
CA GLY A 4 -72.18 -5.96 0.94
C GLY A 4 -71.77 -6.27 -0.49
N ALA A 5 -71.02 -7.26 -0.66
CA ALA A 5 -71.33 -8.63 -1.09
C ALA A 5 -71.30 -8.87 -2.59
N LEU A 6 -70.35 -9.71 -3.02
CA LEU A 6 -70.52 -11.01 -3.73
C LEU A 6 -71.10 -11.03 -5.15
N HIS A 7 -70.33 -11.59 -6.11
CA HIS A 7 -70.67 -12.85 -6.87
C HIS A 7 -69.51 -13.08 -7.91
N ARG A 8 -68.84 -14.11 -7.93
CA ARG A 8 -68.88 -15.56 -8.31
C ARG A 8 -69.34 -15.80 -9.77
N THR A 9 -68.53 -16.66 -10.36
CA THR A 9 -68.76 -17.69 -11.43
C THR A 9 -68.50 -17.23 -12.85
N ALA A 10 -67.99 -18.00 -13.78
CA ALA A 10 -67.42 -19.34 -13.91
C ALA A 10 -67.11 -19.58 -15.42
N ARG A 11 -66.04 -20.37 -15.68
CA ARG A 11 -65.91 -21.37 -16.77
C ARG A 11 -66.22 -21.02 -18.24
N ARG A 12 -65.26 -21.19 -19.17
CA ARG A 12 -65.12 -22.38 -20.04
C ARG A 12 -64.16 -22.16 -21.19
N ARG A 13 -63.24 -23.09 -21.30
CA ARG A 13 -62.59 -23.76 -22.43
C ARG A 13 -62.92 -23.30 -23.85
N LEU A 14 -61.93 -23.18 -24.74
CA LEU A 14 -61.78 -24.02 -25.93
C LEU A 14 -60.45 -23.87 -26.65
N LEU A 15 -60.02 -25.01 -27.18
CA LEU A 15 -58.82 -25.32 -27.94
C LEU A 15 -58.71 -24.58 -29.27
N GLY A 16 -57.48 -24.39 -29.77
CA GLY A 16 -57.19 -24.14 -31.18
C GLY A 16 -55.65 -24.09 -31.41
N ALA A 17 -55.15 -25.16 -32.02
CA ALA A 17 -53.78 -25.36 -32.44
C ALA A 17 -53.43 -24.65 -33.75
N LEU A 18 -52.10 -24.51 -33.99
CA LEU A 18 -51.32 -24.44 -35.24
C LEU A 18 -50.37 -23.24 -35.15
N GLY A 19 -49.03 -23.44 -34.97
CA GLY A 19 -48.15 -23.85 -36.06
C GLY A 19 -47.36 -22.62 -36.52
N GLY A 20 -46.10 -22.49 -36.11
CA GLY A 20 -45.19 -21.49 -36.64
C GLY A 20 -43.79 -21.60 -36.00
N ALA A 21 -42.93 -22.39 -36.62
CA ALA A 21 -41.53 -22.47 -36.25
C ALA A 21 -40.80 -21.17 -36.59
N ALA A 22 -40.25 -20.50 -35.58
CA ALA A 22 -39.23 -19.45 -35.75
C ALA A 22 -37.96 -19.87 -34.98
N LEU A 23 -36.96 -20.31 -35.72
CA LEU A 23 -35.58 -20.51 -35.24
C LEU A 23 -35.00 -19.13 -34.89
N LEU A 24 -34.93 -18.81 -33.65
CA LEU A 24 -34.10 -17.71 -33.13
C LEU A 24 -32.78 -18.29 -32.64
N ALA A 25 -31.72 -17.99 -33.40
CA ALA A 25 -30.34 -18.26 -33.04
C ALA A 25 -30.01 -17.51 -31.77
N ALA A 26 -29.96 -18.19 -30.63
CA ALA A 26 -29.38 -17.68 -29.38
C ALA A 26 -27.86 -17.70 -29.52
N ALA A 27 -27.27 -16.53 -29.89
CA ALA A 27 -25.86 -16.30 -29.75
C ALA A 27 -25.52 -16.30 -28.24
N GLY A 28 -25.06 -17.43 -27.75
CA GLY A 28 -24.61 -17.60 -26.39
C GLY A 28 -23.36 -16.73 -26.13
N HIS A 29 -23.55 -15.65 -25.41
CA HIS A 29 -22.44 -14.98 -24.74
C HIS A 29 -21.94 -15.96 -23.64
N ALA A 30 -20.89 -16.70 -23.95
CA ALA A 30 -20.12 -17.43 -22.94
C ALA A 30 -19.43 -16.37 -22.04
N ALA A 31 -20.15 -15.95 -21.02
CA ALA A 31 -19.52 -15.28 -19.88
C ALA A 31 -18.50 -16.28 -19.33
N HIS A 32 -17.21 -15.99 -19.51
CA HIS A 32 -16.16 -16.71 -18.82
C HIS A 32 -16.33 -16.43 -17.31
N ALA A 33 -17.14 -17.25 -16.66
CA ALA A 33 -17.11 -17.33 -15.22
C ALA A 33 -15.70 -17.83 -14.85
N GLN A 34 -14.85 -16.92 -14.41
CA GLN A 34 -13.62 -17.27 -13.72
C GLN A 34 -14.03 -18.09 -12.50
N THR A 35 -13.87 -19.41 -12.61
CA THR A 35 -14.06 -20.33 -11.48
C THR A 35 -13.05 -19.95 -10.42
N ALA A 36 -13.54 -19.32 -9.34
CA ALA A 36 -12.75 -19.12 -8.13
C ALA A 36 -12.23 -20.49 -7.69
N ALA A 37 -10.91 -20.61 -7.50
CA ALA A 37 -10.31 -21.82 -6.97
C ALA A 37 -11.01 -22.18 -5.65
N PRO A 38 -11.26 -23.48 -5.35
CA PRO A 38 -11.93 -23.87 -4.13
C PRO A 38 -11.15 -23.36 -2.92
N GLU A 39 -11.80 -22.69 -1.97
CA GLU A 39 -11.19 -22.11 -0.74
C GLU A 39 -10.58 -23.18 0.19
N GLN A 40 -10.92 -24.44 0.00
CA GLN A 40 -10.36 -25.57 0.76
C GLN A 40 -8.92 -25.82 0.34
N GLY A 41 -7.98 -25.68 1.28
CA GLY A 41 -6.55 -25.92 1.09
C GLY A 41 -5.67 -24.68 0.99
N LEU A 42 -6.23 -23.46 1.00
CA LEU A 42 -5.43 -22.23 0.98
C LEU A 42 -4.82 -21.91 2.35
N THR A 43 -3.55 -21.52 2.37
CA THR A 43 -2.90 -21.03 3.58
C THR A 43 -3.36 -19.61 3.86
N ARG A 44 -3.99 -19.39 5.02
CA ARG A 44 -4.42 -18.04 5.44
C ARG A 44 -3.22 -17.21 5.88
N ILE A 45 -3.16 -15.95 5.41
CA ILE A 45 -2.20 -14.91 5.78
C ILE A 45 -2.96 -13.63 6.13
N VAL A 46 -2.64 -13.04 7.26
CA VAL A 46 -3.10 -11.70 7.64
C VAL A 46 -1.98 -10.71 7.37
N PHE A 47 -2.21 -9.82 6.41
CA PHE A 47 -1.28 -8.76 6.00
C PHE A 47 -1.78 -7.40 6.47
N GLY A 48 -1.04 -6.73 7.36
CA GLY A 48 -1.35 -5.38 7.83
C GLY A 48 -0.68 -4.30 6.98
N SER A 49 -1.46 -3.42 6.36
CA SER A 49 -0.91 -2.22 5.72
C SER A 49 -0.58 -1.14 6.75
N ASN A 50 0.23 -0.17 6.37
CA ASN A 50 0.66 0.92 7.25
C ASN A 50 -0.22 2.17 7.13
N TRP A 51 -1.13 2.22 6.16
CA TRP A 51 -1.97 3.37 5.86
C TRP A 51 -3.33 2.96 5.34
N TYR A 52 -4.23 3.93 5.13
CA TYR A 52 -5.50 3.73 4.44
C TYR A 52 -5.29 3.12 3.05
N ALA A 53 -6.22 2.29 2.60
CA ALA A 53 -6.16 1.67 1.28
C ALA A 53 -6.17 2.75 0.18
N GLN A 54 -5.14 2.73 -0.65
CA GLN A 54 -4.92 3.67 -1.75
C GLN A 54 -3.99 3.06 -2.80
N ALA A 55 -3.68 3.78 -3.88
CA ALA A 55 -2.92 3.28 -5.02
C ALA A 55 -1.56 2.68 -4.64
N GLU A 56 -0.90 3.22 -3.62
CA GLU A 56 0.39 2.76 -3.11
C GLU A 56 0.34 1.37 -2.43
N HIS A 57 -0.85 0.81 -2.25
CA HIS A 57 -1.07 -0.58 -1.80
C HIS A 57 -1.59 -1.47 -2.94
N GLY A 58 -1.74 -0.89 -4.14
CA GLY A 58 -2.52 -1.44 -5.23
C GLY A 58 -2.12 -2.83 -5.68
N GLY A 59 -0.82 -3.17 -5.69
CA GLY A 59 -0.36 -4.50 -6.09
C GLY A 59 -0.84 -5.61 -5.17
N PHE A 60 -0.92 -5.35 -3.86
CA PHE A 60 -1.45 -6.31 -2.89
C PHE A 60 -2.96 -6.50 -3.05
N TYR A 61 -3.69 -5.40 -3.22
CA TYR A 61 -5.13 -5.43 -3.49
C TYR A 61 -5.44 -6.10 -4.82
N GLN A 62 -4.63 -5.86 -5.85
CA GLN A 62 -4.75 -6.51 -7.16
C GLN A 62 -4.60 -8.03 -7.03
N ALA A 63 -3.56 -8.49 -6.31
CA ALA A 63 -3.31 -9.92 -6.13
C ALA A 63 -4.42 -10.65 -5.37
N VAL A 64 -5.14 -9.95 -4.48
CA VAL A 64 -6.38 -10.47 -3.88
C VAL A 64 -7.51 -10.50 -4.90
N ALA A 65 -7.76 -9.38 -5.59
CA ALA A 65 -8.93 -9.19 -6.43
C ALA A 65 -8.90 -10.04 -7.71
N ASP A 66 -7.71 -10.25 -8.31
CA ASP A 66 -7.56 -11.06 -9.53
C ASP A 66 -7.24 -12.56 -9.26
N GLY A 67 -7.23 -12.95 -7.97
CA GLY A 67 -6.98 -14.32 -7.55
C GLY A 67 -5.52 -14.76 -7.64
N THR A 68 -4.57 -13.86 -7.84
CA THR A 68 -3.13 -14.20 -7.91
C THR A 68 -2.66 -14.89 -6.63
N TYR A 69 -3.03 -14.39 -5.44
CA TYR A 69 -2.70 -15.09 -4.20
C TYR A 69 -3.28 -16.50 -4.13
N ALA A 70 -4.51 -16.70 -4.58
CA ALA A 70 -5.16 -18.02 -4.57
C ALA A 70 -4.43 -19.01 -5.50
N LYS A 71 -3.93 -18.56 -6.66
CA LYS A 71 -3.09 -19.36 -7.56
C LYS A 71 -1.78 -19.81 -6.90
N HIS A 72 -1.26 -19.02 -5.98
CA HIS A 72 -0.10 -19.36 -5.15
C HIS A 72 -0.46 -20.13 -3.85
N GLY A 73 -1.71 -20.63 -3.73
CA GLY A 73 -2.18 -21.39 -2.58
C GLY A 73 -2.35 -20.56 -1.29
N LEU A 74 -2.59 -19.24 -1.43
CA LEU A 74 -2.73 -18.32 -0.31
C LEU A 74 -4.12 -17.68 -0.29
N LYS A 75 -4.69 -17.54 0.93
CA LYS A 75 -5.82 -16.67 1.22
C LYS A 75 -5.32 -15.48 2.03
N VAL A 76 -5.06 -14.37 1.34
CA VAL A 76 -4.53 -13.16 1.97
C VAL A 76 -5.68 -12.24 2.40
N GLU A 77 -5.68 -11.90 3.67
CA GLU A 77 -6.58 -10.92 4.27
C GLU A 77 -5.79 -9.64 4.53
N ILE A 78 -6.12 -8.55 3.82
CA ILE A 78 -5.49 -7.26 4.03
C ILE A 78 -6.21 -6.55 5.18
N ARG A 79 -5.46 -6.12 6.19
CA ARG A 79 -5.94 -5.27 7.28
C ARG A 79 -5.45 -3.85 7.03
N MET A 80 -6.39 -2.99 6.67
CA MET A 80 -6.10 -1.58 6.39
C MET A 80 -5.58 -0.88 7.65
N GLY A 81 -4.48 -0.14 7.50
CA GLY A 81 -3.88 0.69 8.53
C GLY A 81 -4.49 2.09 8.59
N GLY A 82 -3.72 3.04 9.11
CA GLY A 82 -4.10 4.44 9.24
C GLY A 82 -3.10 5.21 10.08
N PRO A 83 -3.26 6.55 10.21
CA PRO A 83 -2.27 7.42 10.85
C PRO A 83 -2.00 7.13 12.34
N GLN A 84 -2.88 6.38 13.00
CA GLN A 84 -2.76 6.00 14.40
C GLN A 84 -2.52 4.49 14.60
N ILE A 85 -2.31 3.73 13.51
CA ILE A 85 -2.08 2.29 13.55
C ILE A 85 -0.58 2.00 13.56
N ASN A 86 -0.11 1.27 14.55
CA ASN A 86 1.26 0.76 14.59
C ASN A 86 1.29 -0.71 14.13
N ALA A 87 1.51 -0.89 12.83
CA ALA A 87 1.52 -2.23 12.21
C ALA A 87 2.61 -3.14 12.79
N MET A 88 3.77 -2.59 13.21
CA MET A 88 4.85 -3.38 13.81
C MET A 88 4.46 -3.94 15.18
N GLN A 89 3.76 -3.17 16.01
CA GLN A 89 3.25 -3.67 17.29
C GLN A 89 2.21 -4.79 17.10
N LEU A 90 1.33 -4.65 16.11
CA LEU A 90 0.32 -5.68 15.79
C LEU A 90 0.97 -6.96 15.24
N LEU A 91 2.05 -6.83 14.46
CA LEU A 91 2.87 -7.95 14.01
C LEU A 91 3.52 -8.68 15.20
N LEU A 92 4.17 -7.95 16.11
CA LEU A 92 4.79 -8.51 17.31
C LEU A 92 3.76 -9.17 18.24
N ALA A 93 2.55 -8.62 18.30
CA ALA A 93 1.44 -9.20 19.07
C ALA A 93 0.78 -10.42 18.38
N GLY A 94 1.28 -10.86 17.21
CA GLY A 94 0.73 -12.00 16.46
C GLY A 94 -0.66 -11.76 15.85
N LYS A 95 -1.08 -10.49 15.71
CA LYS A 95 -2.33 -10.12 15.03
C LYS A 95 -2.16 -10.12 13.51
N TYR A 96 -0.95 -9.95 13.02
CA TYR A 96 -0.54 -10.03 11.63
C TYR A 96 0.52 -11.11 11.47
N ASP A 97 0.53 -11.81 10.32
CA ASP A 97 1.62 -12.71 9.91
C ASP A 97 2.73 -11.90 9.22
N ILE A 98 2.32 -10.87 8.49
CA ILE A 98 3.17 -9.97 7.70
C ILE A 98 2.63 -8.55 7.89
N ALA A 99 3.52 -7.57 7.94
CA ALA A 99 3.14 -6.16 8.02
C ALA A 99 3.94 -5.32 7.03
N MET A 100 3.35 -4.22 6.61
CA MET A 100 4.04 -3.18 5.86
C MET A 100 4.75 -2.25 6.85
N GLY A 101 6.03 -2.06 6.62
CA GLY A 101 6.90 -1.21 7.43
C GLY A 101 7.82 -0.32 6.61
N ASP A 102 8.94 0.00 7.23
CA ASP A 102 10.00 0.82 6.67
C ASP A 102 11.34 0.26 7.14
N ASP A 103 12.42 0.44 6.38
CA ASP A 103 13.74 -0.11 6.72
C ASP A 103 14.33 0.55 7.97
N LEU A 104 14.11 1.87 8.19
CA LEU A 104 14.52 2.53 9.42
C LEU A 104 13.83 1.92 10.65
N GLN A 105 12.53 1.63 10.53
CA GLN A 105 11.77 1.01 11.62
C GLN A 105 12.31 -0.37 11.97
N THR A 106 12.66 -1.19 10.97
CA THR A 106 13.20 -2.52 11.22
C THR A 106 14.61 -2.43 11.84
N LEU A 107 15.46 -1.51 11.37
CA LEU A 107 16.77 -1.25 11.99
C LEU A 107 16.64 -0.80 13.45
N LYS A 108 15.68 0.09 13.74
CA LYS A 108 15.40 0.51 15.14
C LYS A 108 14.84 -0.63 15.99
N ALA A 109 14.03 -1.51 15.41
CA ALA A 109 13.55 -2.69 16.10
C ALA A 109 14.68 -3.64 16.49
N ILE A 110 15.67 -3.85 15.60
CA ILE A 110 16.86 -4.67 15.90
C ILE A 110 17.74 -4.03 16.98
N GLU A 111 17.85 -2.71 17.02
CA GLU A 111 18.54 -2.00 18.12
C GLU A 111 17.90 -2.29 19.48
N GLN A 112 16.62 -2.62 19.50
CA GLN A 112 15.83 -2.98 20.69
C GLN A 112 15.69 -4.50 20.88
N ASP A 113 16.47 -5.31 20.13
CA ASP A 113 16.41 -6.77 20.11
C ASP A 113 15.04 -7.37 19.78
N LEU A 114 14.17 -6.60 19.08
CA LEU A 114 12.88 -7.10 18.64
C LEU A 114 13.05 -8.09 17.46
N PRO A 115 12.29 -9.20 17.42
CA PRO A 115 12.52 -10.29 16.47
C PRO A 115 11.88 -10.02 15.09
N LEU A 116 12.05 -8.81 14.55
CA LEU A 116 11.55 -8.44 13.23
C LEU A 116 12.60 -8.69 12.15
N VAL A 117 12.15 -8.91 10.92
CA VAL A 117 12.98 -9.05 9.73
C VAL A 117 12.22 -8.59 8.49
N THR A 118 12.86 -7.77 7.67
CA THR A 118 12.36 -7.38 6.34
C THR A 118 12.73 -8.45 5.32
N ILE A 119 11.77 -8.83 4.49
CA ILE A 119 11.90 -9.90 3.49
C ILE A 119 11.74 -9.40 2.04
N ALA A 120 11.22 -8.18 1.84
CA ALA A 120 11.05 -7.56 0.53
C ALA A 120 10.77 -6.06 0.68
N THR A 121 10.74 -5.30 -0.42
CA THR A 121 10.33 -3.89 -0.42
C THR A 121 9.56 -3.52 -1.67
N THR A 122 8.49 -2.75 -1.52
CA THR A 122 7.66 -2.32 -2.65
C THR A 122 8.33 -1.20 -3.43
N PHE A 123 8.71 -0.11 -2.75
CA PHE A 123 9.27 1.06 -3.42
C PHE A 123 10.78 1.06 -3.40
N GLN A 124 11.34 1.10 -4.60
CA GLN A 124 12.78 1.22 -4.81
C GLN A 124 13.30 2.63 -4.47
N ARG A 125 12.42 3.61 -4.44
CA ARG A 125 12.67 4.99 -4.03
C ARG A 125 11.53 5.46 -3.16
N SER A 126 11.85 6.07 -2.02
CA SER A 126 10.82 6.59 -1.11
C SER A 126 10.01 7.69 -1.80
N PRO A 127 8.69 7.57 -1.88
CA PRO A 127 7.81 8.58 -2.45
C PRO A 127 7.43 9.66 -1.42
N THR A 128 8.04 9.67 -0.25
CA THR A 128 7.72 10.61 0.83
C THR A 128 8.04 12.04 0.42
N VAL A 129 7.05 12.91 0.55
CA VAL A 129 7.14 14.35 0.29
C VAL A 129 6.72 15.16 1.50
N LEU A 130 7.26 16.39 1.60
CA LEU A 130 6.61 17.47 2.32
C LEU A 130 5.97 18.41 1.31
N LEU A 131 4.78 18.88 1.62
CA LEU A 131 4.01 19.83 0.82
C LEU A 131 3.88 21.14 1.59
N SER A 132 4.16 22.26 0.92
CA SER A 132 3.84 23.61 1.43
C SER A 132 2.93 24.35 0.47
N HIS A 133 2.30 25.38 0.95
CA HIS A 133 1.72 26.42 0.09
C HIS A 133 2.84 27.13 -0.70
N PRO A 134 2.52 27.84 -1.81
CA PRO A 134 3.52 28.59 -2.58
C PRO A 134 4.30 29.58 -1.70
N GLY A 135 5.58 29.75 -2.00
CA GLY A 135 6.51 30.64 -1.30
C GLY A 135 7.85 29.96 -1.04
N PRO A 136 7.94 28.97 -0.11
CA PRO A 136 9.20 28.29 0.15
C PRO A 136 9.80 27.62 -1.09
N THR A 137 11.12 27.75 -1.24
CA THR A 137 11.88 27.16 -2.37
C THR A 137 12.85 26.09 -1.90
N LYS A 138 13.20 26.08 -0.60
CA LYS A 138 14.14 25.14 0.01
C LYS A 138 13.48 24.42 1.19
N LEU A 139 13.92 23.20 1.46
CA LEU A 139 13.37 22.35 2.52
C LEU A 139 13.56 22.96 3.91
N ASP A 140 14.68 23.60 4.17
CA ASP A 140 15.01 24.22 5.46
C ASP A 140 14.16 25.46 5.80
N GLU A 141 13.53 26.10 4.80
CA GLU A 141 12.57 27.18 5.01
C GLU A 141 11.26 26.71 5.66
N LEU A 142 11.05 25.38 5.74
CA LEU A 142 9.86 24.77 6.33
C LEU A 142 9.99 24.53 7.84
N ARG A 143 11.20 24.58 8.41
CA ARG A 143 11.52 24.09 9.76
C ARG A 143 10.77 24.81 10.90
N GLU A 144 10.36 26.05 10.71
CA GLU A 144 9.64 26.87 11.71
C GLU A 144 8.15 27.03 11.40
N ARG A 145 7.62 26.22 10.48
CA ARG A 145 6.20 26.21 10.11
C ARG A 145 5.44 25.10 10.84
N PRO A 146 4.15 25.30 11.17
CA PRO A 146 3.32 24.19 11.61
C PRO A 146 3.40 23.02 10.60
N ILE A 147 3.79 21.85 11.05
CA ILE A 147 3.95 20.69 10.17
C ILE A 147 3.11 19.51 10.63
N PHE A 148 2.22 19.05 9.75
CA PHE A 148 1.33 17.92 10.01
C PHE A 148 1.99 16.62 9.55
N ILE A 149 2.31 15.72 10.51
CA ILE A 149 2.92 14.42 10.26
C ILE A 149 2.25 13.31 11.08
N GLY A 150 2.13 12.12 10.50
CA GLY A 150 1.56 10.94 11.14
C GLY A 150 2.54 10.26 12.09
N GLN A 151 2.02 9.35 12.90
CA GLN A 151 2.80 8.63 13.92
C GLN A 151 3.95 7.83 13.31
N THR A 152 3.76 7.18 12.16
CA THR A 152 4.80 6.43 11.47
C THR A 152 6.02 7.29 11.12
N SER A 153 5.79 8.57 10.79
CA SER A 153 6.86 9.51 10.43
C SER A 153 7.80 9.84 11.60
N GLU A 154 7.33 9.68 12.83
CA GLU A 154 8.13 9.91 14.05
C GLU A 154 9.29 8.93 14.18
N THR A 155 9.17 7.75 13.59
CA THR A 155 10.18 6.70 13.62
C THR A 155 10.91 6.50 12.28
N THR A 156 10.56 7.30 11.26
CA THR A 156 11.16 7.23 9.92
C THR A 156 11.92 8.51 9.59
N TYR A 157 11.38 9.41 8.80
CA TYR A 157 12.09 10.58 8.30
C TYR A 157 12.13 11.77 9.27
N TRP A 158 11.25 11.84 10.26
CA TRP A 158 11.19 12.99 11.18
C TRP A 158 12.47 13.18 12.00
N PRO A 159 13.06 12.12 12.61
CA PRO A 159 14.36 12.25 13.29
C PRO A 159 15.48 12.79 12.40
N TRP A 160 15.50 12.37 11.13
CA TRP A 160 16.45 12.87 10.15
C TRP A 160 16.19 14.35 9.81
N LEU A 161 14.96 14.78 9.59
CA LEU A 161 14.63 16.19 9.38
C LEU A 161 15.10 17.06 10.58
N LYS A 162 14.95 16.56 11.80
CA LYS A 162 15.44 17.26 13.00
C LYS A 162 16.97 17.35 13.00
N SER A 163 17.67 16.24 12.77
CA SER A 163 19.13 16.20 12.85
C SER A 163 19.82 16.96 11.71
N THR A 164 19.25 16.95 10.51
CA THR A 164 19.89 17.47 9.29
C THR A 164 19.45 18.89 8.95
N PHE A 165 18.16 19.20 9.11
CA PHE A 165 17.57 20.47 8.67
C PHE A 165 17.07 21.36 9.81
N GLY A 166 17.24 20.91 11.08
CA GLY A 166 16.88 21.70 12.25
C GLY A 166 15.37 21.82 12.50
N PHE A 167 14.56 20.88 12.00
CA PHE A 167 13.14 20.81 12.37
C PHE A 167 12.96 20.57 13.86
N SER A 168 11.82 20.97 14.42
CA SER A 168 11.57 20.91 15.85
C SER A 168 10.17 20.38 16.17
N ASP A 169 10.09 19.56 17.22
CA ASP A 169 8.80 19.06 17.76
C ASP A 169 7.86 20.19 18.19
N LYS A 170 8.39 21.40 18.43
CA LYS A 170 7.60 22.62 18.75
C LYS A 170 6.54 22.91 17.67
N TYR A 171 6.87 22.68 16.41
CA TYR A 171 6.02 22.98 15.26
C TYR A 171 5.23 21.80 14.75
N ARG A 172 5.52 20.59 15.27
CA ARG A 172 4.87 19.35 14.86
C ARG A 172 3.41 19.31 15.33
N LYS A 173 2.54 18.89 14.42
CA LYS A 173 1.11 18.65 14.64
C LYS A 173 0.73 17.25 14.16
N PRO A 174 -0.23 16.57 14.80
CA PRO A 174 -0.67 15.27 14.34
C PRO A 174 -1.37 15.39 12.98
N TYR A 175 -0.99 14.50 12.06
CA TYR A 175 -1.66 14.39 10.77
C TYR A 175 -2.85 13.42 10.88
N SER A 176 -3.98 13.82 10.31
CA SER A 176 -5.16 12.97 10.14
C SER A 176 -5.70 13.05 8.71
N THR A 177 -5.78 14.27 8.17
CA THR A 177 -6.25 14.59 6.82
C THR A 177 -5.50 15.82 6.29
N ILE A 178 -5.69 16.16 5.01
CA ILE A 178 -5.12 17.38 4.41
C ILE A 178 -5.86 18.66 4.83
N GLN A 179 -7.04 18.57 5.46
CA GLN A 179 -7.89 19.72 5.75
C GLN A 179 -7.21 20.79 6.61
N PRO A 180 -6.49 20.45 7.72
CA PRO A 180 -5.76 21.45 8.49
C PRO A 180 -4.69 22.18 7.67
N PHE A 181 -4.01 21.49 6.74
CA PHE A 181 -3.05 22.11 5.82
C PHE A 181 -3.75 23.08 4.86
N LEU A 182 -4.88 22.72 4.29
CA LEU A 182 -5.63 23.59 3.38
C LEU A 182 -6.11 24.86 4.07
N ALA A 183 -6.46 24.77 5.35
CA ALA A 183 -6.96 25.91 6.16
C ALA A 183 -5.84 26.87 6.61
N ASP A 184 -4.62 26.40 6.79
CA ASP A 184 -3.48 27.21 7.26
C ASP A 184 -2.40 27.33 6.18
N LYS A 185 -2.39 28.48 5.50
CA LYS A 185 -1.44 28.80 4.41
C LYS A 185 0.03 28.83 4.86
N GLN A 186 0.31 28.90 6.15
CA GLN A 186 1.68 28.87 6.67
C GLN A 186 2.14 27.44 6.99
N SER A 187 1.23 26.49 6.98
CA SER A 187 1.54 25.12 7.36
C SER A 187 2.23 24.31 6.27
N VAL A 188 2.73 23.16 6.70
CA VAL A 188 3.34 22.11 5.89
C VAL A 188 2.63 20.80 6.21
N THR A 189 2.51 19.90 5.24
CA THR A 189 1.98 18.56 5.48
C THR A 189 2.86 17.50 4.88
N GLN A 190 2.86 16.33 5.50
CA GLN A 190 3.41 15.14 4.87
C GLN A 190 2.54 14.70 3.70
N GLY A 191 3.09 13.87 2.84
CA GLY A 191 2.36 13.16 1.82
C GLY A 191 3.23 12.12 1.11
N TYR A 192 2.60 11.38 0.26
CA TYR A 192 3.27 10.56 -0.75
C TYR A 192 3.04 11.17 -2.13
N LEU A 193 4.07 11.10 -2.96
CA LEU A 193 4.07 11.70 -4.32
C LEU A 193 2.88 11.23 -5.18
N ALA A 194 2.39 10.04 -4.92
CA ALA A 194 1.29 9.41 -5.67
C ALA A 194 -0.12 9.71 -5.12
N SER A 195 -0.27 10.56 -4.10
CA SER A 195 -1.59 10.85 -3.51
C SER A 195 -1.80 12.32 -3.13
N GLU A 196 -1.17 12.80 -2.04
CA GLU A 196 -1.47 14.11 -1.46
C GLU A 196 -1.25 15.30 -2.41
N PRO A 197 -0.22 15.34 -3.30
CA PRO A 197 -0.07 16.46 -4.24
C PRO A 197 -1.31 16.67 -5.11
N PHE A 198 -1.92 15.58 -5.60
CA PHE A 198 -3.15 15.65 -6.39
C PHE A 198 -4.34 16.10 -5.55
N MET A 199 -4.51 15.55 -4.34
CA MET A 199 -5.60 15.91 -3.44
C MET A 199 -5.56 17.41 -3.09
N VAL A 200 -4.38 17.94 -2.83
CA VAL A 200 -4.14 19.36 -2.54
C VAL A 200 -4.43 20.23 -3.76
N THR A 201 -3.97 19.81 -4.94
CA THR A 201 -4.24 20.54 -6.21
C THR A 201 -5.73 20.57 -6.52
N ARG A 202 -6.43 19.45 -6.34
CA ARG A 202 -7.88 19.36 -6.53
C ARG A 202 -8.65 20.26 -5.57
N ALA A 203 -8.13 20.47 -4.37
CA ALA A 203 -8.69 21.41 -3.39
C ALA A 203 -8.37 22.88 -3.70
N GLY A 204 -7.78 23.20 -4.87
CA GLY A 204 -7.52 24.56 -5.33
C GLY A 204 -6.20 25.17 -4.86
N VAL A 205 -5.30 24.38 -4.27
CA VAL A 205 -3.96 24.81 -3.87
C VAL A 205 -2.93 24.17 -4.77
N THR A 206 -2.04 24.98 -5.39
CA THR A 206 -0.85 24.46 -6.10
C THR A 206 0.26 24.25 -5.08
N PRO A 207 0.53 23.00 -4.61
CA PRO A 207 1.53 22.79 -3.59
C PRO A 207 2.94 22.93 -4.15
N LYS A 208 3.87 23.42 -3.31
CA LYS A 208 5.30 23.16 -3.52
C LYS A 208 5.62 21.80 -2.96
N ILE A 209 6.22 20.93 -3.77
CA ILE A 209 6.54 19.54 -3.43
C ILE A 209 8.03 19.43 -3.12
N PHE A 210 8.36 18.86 -1.96
CA PHE A 210 9.72 18.56 -1.53
C PHE A 210 9.85 17.04 -1.39
N LEU A 211 10.34 16.37 -2.42
CA LEU A 211 10.59 14.92 -2.41
C LEU A 211 11.83 14.63 -1.58
N LEU A 212 11.67 13.99 -0.41
CA LEU A 212 12.75 13.83 0.56
C LEU A 212 13.97 13.10 0.00
N GLY A 213 13.76 12.18 -0.93
CA GLY A 213 14.85 11.49 -1.63
C GLY A 213 15.78 12.42 -2.43
N GLU A 214 15.33 13.60 -2.82
CA GLU A 214 16.16 14.62 -3.50
C GLU A 214 17.02 15.42 -2.53
N TYR A 215 16.71 15.34 -1.24
CA TYR A 215 17.42 16.00 -0.15
C TYR A 215 18.33 15.04 0.63
N GLY A 216 18.56 13.84 0.10
CA GLY A 216 19.47 12.87 0.71
C GLY A 216 18.81 11.87 1.68
N TYR A 217 17.51 11.61 1.53
CA TYR A 217 16.81 10.54 2.27
C TYR A 217 16.84 9.24 1.43
N PRO A 218 17.76 8.28 1.72
CA PRO A 218 18.02 7.14 0.86
C PRO A 218 17.11 5.93 1.07
N PRO A 219 16.31 5.82 2.18
CA PRO A 219 15.63 4.57 2.52
C PRO A 219 14.69 4.05 1.45
N TYR A 220 14.48 2.74 1.49
CA TYR A 220 13.33 2.12 0.85
C TYR A 220 12.02 2.61 1.50
N ALA A 221 10.88 2.33 0.87
CA ALA A 221 9.59 2.55 1.50
C ALA A 221 8.66 1.37 1.26
N GLN A 222 7.71 1.19 2.18
CA GLN A 222 6.76 0.07 2.16
C GLN A 222 7.49 -1.28 2.10
N THR A 223 8.36 -1.52 3.07
CA THR A 223 9.00 -2.80 3.25
C THR A 223 8.01 -3.85 3.74
N ILE A 224 8.24 -5.09 3.38
CA ILE A 224 7.45 -6.25 3.82
C ILE A 224 8.19 -6.90 4.98
N VAL A 225 7.59 -6.81 6.17
CA VAL A 225 8.21 -7.21 7.43
C VAL A 225 7.46 -8.39 8.03
N THR A 226 8.19 -9.33 8.59
CA THR A 226 7.63 -10.45 9.36
C THR A 226 8.47 -10.69 10.62
N THR A 227 8.11 -11.70 11.41
CA THR A 227 8.93 -12.11 12.55
C THR A 227 9.97 -13.17 12.15
N ARG A 228 11.09 -13.22 12.87
CA ARG A 228 12.08 -14.30 12.67
C ARG A 228 11.51 -15.68 12.89
N THR A 229 10.55 -15.81 13.81
CA THR A 229 9.83 -17.06 14.05
C THR A 229 9.01 -17.47 12.83
N THR A 230 8.27 -16.53 12.23
CA THR A 230 7.51 -16.79 11.00
C THR A 230 8.42 -17.13 9.84
N LEU A 231 9.53 -16.38 9.66
CA LEU A 231 10.52 -16.67 8.61
C LEU A 231 11.10 -18.08 8.76
N LYS A 232 11.47 -18.48 9.97
CA LYS A 232 12.02 -19.83 10.24
C LYS A 232 11.00 -20.94 9.99
N ASN A 233 9.74 -20.75 10.40
CA ASN A 233 8.73 -21.80 10.40
C ASN A 233 7.94 -21.90 9.09
N LYS A 234 7.85 -20.80 8.31
CA LYS A 234 7.00 -20.72 7.13
C LYS A 234 7.73 -20.06 5.93
N PRO A 235 8.99 -20.38 5.61
CA PRO A 235 9.76 -19.68 4.57
C PRO A 235 9.09 -19.79 3.20
N ASP A 236 8.54 -20.96 2.85
CA ASP A 236 7.86 -21.17 1.58
C ASP A 236 6.58 -20.34 1.47
N VAL A 237 5.82 -20.21 2.54
CA VAL A 237 4.61 -19.35 2.57
C VAL A 237 4.99 -17.89 2.32
N LEU A 238 6.07 -17.41 2.93
CA LEU A 238 6.57 -16.05 2.73
C LEU A 238 7.07 -15.84 1.30
N ARG A 239 7.79 -16.82 0.72
CA ARG A 239 8.23 -16.76 -0.67
C ARG A 239 7.04 -16.65 -1.62
N ARG A 240 6.04 -17.53 -1.47
CA ARG A 240 4.80 -17.48 -2.29
C ARG A 240 4.05 -16.17 -2.13
N PHE A 241 4.01 -15.60 -0.92
CA PHE A 241 3.41 -14.29 -0.67
C PHE A 241 4.16 -13.18 -1.43
N VAL A 242 5.48 -13.13 -1.35
CA VAL A 242 6.30 -12.11 -2.04
C VAL A 242 6.18 -12.26 -3.55
N GLU A 243 6.25 -13.48 -4.08
CA GLU A 243 6.12 -13.76 -5.51
C GLU A 243 4.74 -13.34 -6.05
N ALA A 244 3.66 -13.76 -5.39
CA ALA A 244 2.30 -13.36 -5.75
C ALA A 244 2.09 -11.84 -5.62
N SER A 245 2.69 -11.20 -4.61
CA SER A 245 2.65 -9.74 -4.47
C SER A 245 3.39 -9.04 -5.61
N ALA A 246 4.53 -9.56 -6.06
CA ALA A 246 5.26 -9.01 -7.20
C ALA A 246 4.46 -9.14 -8.51
N GLU A 247 3.80 -10.28 -8.73
CA GLU A 247 2.85 -10.45 -9.85
C GLU A 247 1.67 -9.48 -9.74
N GLY A 248 1.11 -9.33 -8.55
CA GLY A 248 0.03 -8.38 -8.28
C GLY A 248 0.45 -6.94 -8.60
N TRP A 249 1.66 -6.52 -8.24
CA TRP A 249 2.19 -5.21 -8.60
C TRP A 249 2.38 -5.05 -10.11
N ARG A 250 2.91 -6.04 -10.81
CA ARG A 250 3.00 -6.04 -12.27
C ARG A 250 1.62 -5.90 -12.92
N ASN A 251 0.65 -6.68 -12.45
CA ASN A 251 -0.71 -6.66 -12.95
C ASN A 251 -1.39 -5.30 -12.69
N TYR A 252 -1.24 -4.76 -11.46
CA TYR A 252 -1.79 -3.46 -11.06
C TYR A 252 -1.24 -2.31 -11.89
N LEU A 253 0.07 -2.29 -12.11
CA LEU A 253 0.69 -1.28 -12.95
C LEU A 253 0.29 -1.41 -14.42
N ARG A 254 -0.17 -2.57 -14.88
CA ARG A 254 -0.68 -2.78 -16.24
C ARG A 254 -2.16 -2.41 -16.35
N ASP A 255 -3.00 -2.97 -15.48
CA ASP A 255 -4.44 -2.72 -15.39
C ASP A 255 -4.89 -2.71 -13.92
N PRO A 256 -5.13 -1.52 -13.35
CA PRO A 256 -5.44 -1.37 -11.94
C PRO A 256 -6.92 -1.62 -11.60
N ALA A 257 -7.80 -1.94 -12.55
CA ALA A 257 -9.25 -1.91 -12.36
C ALA A 257 -9.71 -2.80 -11.19
N ALA A 258 -9.25 -4.05 -11.12
CA ALA A 258 -9.65 -4.99 -10.08
C ALA A 258 -9.13 -4.56 -8.70
N GLY A 259 -7.86 -4.18 -8.59
CA GLY A 259 -7.26 -3.67 -7.36
C GLY A 259 -7.93 -2.41 -6.85
N ASN A 260 -8.21 -1.44 -7.75
CA ASN A 260 -8.91 -0.20 -7.41
C ASN A 260 -10.34 -0.46 -6.91
N GLY A 261 -11.03 -1.46 -7.48
CA GLY A 261 -12.35 -1.88 -7.02
C GLY A 261 -12.32 -2.32 -5.56
N LEU A 262 -11.35 -3.17 -5.19
CA LEU A 262 -11.20 -3.67 -3.82
C LEU A 262 -10.69 -2.57 -2.85
N ILE A 263 -9.78 -1.70 -3.30
CA ILE A 263 -9.35 -0.52 -2.51
C ILE A 263 -10.55 0.34 -2.12
N ARG A 264 -11.44 0.65 -3.07
CA ARG A 264 -12.63 1.46 -2.81
C ARG A 264 -13.68 0.74 -1.96
N HIS A 265 -13.73 -0.58 -2.02
CA HIS A 265 -14.55 -1.37 -1.10
C HIS A 265 -14.07 -1.20 0.36
N ASP A 266 -12.77 -1.32 0.60
CA ASP A 266 -12.18 -1.25 1.94
C ASP A 266 -12.03 0.20 2.46
N ASN A 267 -11.83 1.15 1.54
CA ASN A 267 -11.78 2.59 1.82
C ASN A 267 -12.79 3.34 0.94
N PRO A 268 -14.07 3.42 1.36
CA PRO A 268 -15.12 4.09 0.59
C PRO A 268 -14.87 5.60 0.36
N GLN A 269 -13.96 6.20 1.12
CA GLN A 269 -13.57 7.61 0.93
C GLN A 269 -12.53 7.80 -0.17
N MET A 270 -11.94 6.71 -0.69
CA MET A 270 -10.95 6.76 -1.76
C MET A 270 -11.64 6.97 -3.12
N GLU A 271 -11.35 8.08 -3.75
CA GLU A 271 -11.94 8.46 -5.02
C GLU A 271 -11.15 7.89 -6.21
N GLN A 272 -11.85 7.61 -7.31
CA GLN A 272 -11.27 6.97 -8.50
C GLN A 272 -10.19 7.84 -9.18
N ASP A 273 -10.34 9.15 -9.18
CA ASP A 273 -9.38 10.08 -9.79
C ASP A 273 -8.06 10.13 -9.00
N VAL A 274 -8.12 10.05 -7.66
CA VAL A 274 -6.93 9.91 -6.80
C VAL A 274 -6.18 8.62 -7.13
N LEU A 275 -6.91 7.50 -7.27
CA LEU A 275 -6.31 6.21 -7.66
C LEU A 275 -5.68 6.28 -9.05
N THR A 276 -6.36 6.91 -10.00
CA THR A 276 -5.86 7.08 -11.38
C THR A 276 -4.57 7.91 -11.40
N TYR A 277 -4.55 9.02 -10.66
CA TYR A 277 -3.34 9.82 -10.47
C TYR A 277 -2.22 9.02 -9.83
N GLY A 278 -2.50 8.28 -8.77
CA GLY A 278 -1.52 7.49 -8.05
C GLY A 278 -0.83 6.44 -8.93
N VAL A 279 -1.60 5.71 -9.73
CA VAL A 279 -1.04 4.75 -10.71
C VAL A 279 -0.16 5.46 -11.74
N ALA A 280 -0.63 6.60 -12.28
CA ALA A 280 0.14 7.38 -13.25
C ALA A 280 1.46 7.90 -12.65
N ALA A 281 1.42 8.44 -11.44
CA ALA A 281 2.61 8.93 -10.74
C ALA A 281 3.62 7.80 -10.45
N MET A 282 3.16 6.62 -9.98
CA MET A 282 4.03 5.47 -9.74
C MET A 282 4.73 4.99 -11.01
N ARG A 283 4.04 4.98 -12.15
CA ARG A 283 4.63 4.65 -13.47
C ARG A 283 5.63 5.73 -13.91
N GLN A 284 5.22 7.00 -13.88
CA GLN A 284 6.04 8.15 -14.31
C GLN A 284 7.36 8.23 -13.54
N HIS A 285 7.33 8.00 -12.23
CA HIS A 285 8.51 8.10 -11.37
C HIS A 285 9.22 6.77 -11.13
N ASN A 286 8.76 5.68 -11.78
CA ASN A 286 9.33 4.34 -11.65
C ASN A 286 9.50 3.91 -10.17
N LEU A 287 8.51 4.23 -9.32
CA LEU A 287 8.63 4.01 -7.87
C LEU A 287 8.78 2.54 -7.51
N VAL A 288 8.07 1.66 -8.22
CA VAL A 288 8.07 0.20 -8.01
C VAL A 288 9.03 -0.51 -8.97
N THR A 289 9.12 -0.02 -10.20
CA THR A 289 9.79 -0.69 -11.33
C THR A 289 11.24 -0.24 -11.55
N GLY A 290 11.64 0.87 -10.92
CA GLY A 290 12.97 1.46 -11.09
C GLY A 290 14.04 0.81 -10.22
N GLY A 291 15.23 1.42 -10.20
CA GLY A 291 16.36 0.95 -9.39
C GLY A 291 16.70 -0.51 -9.65
N ASP A 292 16.97 -1.25 -8.57
CA ASP A 292 17.33 -2.67 -8.64
C ASP A 292 16.20 -3.53 -9.21
N ALA A 293 14.93 -3.11 -9.08
CA ALA A 293 13.79 -3.87 -9.56
C ALA A 293 13.75 -4.02 -11.09
N ALA A 294 14.32 -3.08 -11.83
CA ALA A 294 14.36 -3.12 -13.29
C ALA A 294 15.08 -4.37 -13.84
N THR A 295 16.04 -4.89 -13.10
CA THR A 295 16.88 -6.04 -13.53
C THR A 295 16.77 -7.26 -12.63
N ARG A 296 16.52 -7.05 -11.34
CA ARG A 296 16.46 -8.13 -10.34
C ARG A 296 15.05 -8.68 -10.11
N GLY A 297 14.02 -7.91 -10.45
CA GLY A 297 12.61 -8.22 -10.25
C GLY A 297 11.94 -7.30 -9.24
N LEU A 298 10.63 -7.20 -9.36
CA LEU A 298 9.80 -6.40 -8.45
C LEU A 298 9.95 -6.89 -7.00
N LEU A 299 9.78 -5.99 -6.06
CA LEU A 299 9.90 -6.20 -4.62
C LEU A 299 11.31 -6.58 -4.14
N THR A 300 12.32 -6.50 -5.01
CA THR A 300 13.71 -6.78 -4.65
C THR A 300 14.28 -5.78 -3.65
N MET A 301 15.31 -6.20 -2.94
CA MET A 301 16.17 -5.36 -2.12
C MET A 301 17.60 -5.90 -2.16
N THR A 302 18.58 -5.06 -1.85
CA THR A 302 19.99 -5.41 -1.92
C THR A 302 20.74 -5.07 -0.63
N ASP A 303 21.78 -5.84 -0.33
CA ASP A 303 22.70 -5.58 0.78
C ASP A 303 23.29 -4.16 0.71
N ALA A 304 23.66 -3.72 -0.49
CA ALA A 304 24.25 -2.40 -0.70
C ALA A 304 23.32 -1.28 -0.26
N ARG A 305 22.01 -1.39 -0.58
CA ARG A 305 21.01 -0.39 -0.17
C ARG A 305 20.74 -0.41 1.33
N TRP A 306 20.66 -1.59 1.94
CA TRP A 306 20.53 -1.73 3.39
C TRP A 306 21.73 -1.14 4.13
N LEU A 307 22.95 -1.39 3.64
CA LEU A 307 24.14 -0.80 4.19
C LEU A 307 24.13 0.74 4.04
N ALA A 308 23.69 1.26 2.89
CA ALA A 308 23.57 2.71 2.69
C ALA A 308 22.56 3.35 3.66
N THR A 309 21.41 2.72 3.88
CA THR A 309 20.43 3.18 4.89
C THR A 309 21.04 3.12 6.32
N PHE A 310 21.75 2.06 6.67
CA PHE A 310 22.40 1.95 7.97
C PHE A 310 23.48 3.03 8.18
N GLN A 311 24.33 3.27 7.17
CA GLN A 311 25.33 4.34 7.17
C GLN A 311 24.69 5.72 7.34
N PHE A 312 23.61 5.98 6.61
CA PHE A 312 22.80 7.19 6.74
C PHE A 312 22.31 7.36 8.19
N MET A 313 21.77 6.31 8.80
CA MET A 313 21.32 6.36 10.20
C MET A 313 22.45 6.63 11.19
N LEU A 314 23.64 6.05 10.97
CA LEU A 314 24.83 6.30 11.79
C LEU A 314 25.29 7.77 11.69
N GLN A 315 25.41 8.29 10.48
CA GLN A 315 25.82 9.67 10.22
C GLN A 315 24.87 10.68 10.88
N ASN A 316 23.58 10.36 10.91
CA ASN A 316 22.54 11.19 11.53
C ASN A 316 22.28 10.86 13.01
N ARG A 317 23.10 10.00 13.63
CA ARG A 317 22.98 9.56 15.04
C ARG A 317 21.61 8.97 15.37
N LEU A 318 20.99 8.30 14.41
CA LEU A 318 19.68 7.68 14.53
C LEU A 318 19.75 6.24 15.02
N ILE A 319 20.94 5.61 15.01
CA ILE A 319 21.17 4.24 15.43
C ILE A 319 22.54 4.10 16.07
N LYS A 320 22.71 3.11 16.96
CA LYS A 320 23.99 2.82 17.61
C LYS A 320 24.94 2.06 16.67
N PRO A 321 26.26 2.35 16.71
CA PRO A 321 27.23 1.64 15.88
C PRO A 321 27.33 0.13 16.18
N SER A 322 26.91 -0.31 17.37
CA SER A 322 26.93 -1.72 17.78
C SER A 322 25.85 -2.59 17.14
N VAL A 323 24.91 -1.98 16.40
CA VAL A 323 23.83 -2.72 15.74
C VAL A 323 24.39 -3.40 14.50
N ASP A 324 24.16 -4.70 14.36
CA ASP A 324 24.43 -5.44 13.13
C ASP A 324 23.23 -5.29 12.16
N PRO A 325 23.38 -4.53 11.05
CA PRO A 325 22.30 -4.30 10.12
C PRO A 325 21.81 -5.58 9.42
N LYS A 326 22.65 -6.61 9.32
CA LYS A 326 22.26 -7.92 8.73
C LYS A 326 21.16 -8.62 9.52
N ARG A 327 20.96 -8.24 10.76
CA ARG A 327 19.85 -8.71 11.57
C ARG A 327 18.49 -8.11 11.15
N ALA A 328 18.46 -7.01 10.38
CA ALA A 328 17.22 -6.31 10.04
C ALA A 328 16.52 -6.89 8.81
N TYR A 329 17.22 -7.63 7.96
CA TYR A 329 16.66 -8.11 6.68
C TYR A 329 17.25 -9.44 6.25
N THR A 330 16.64 -10.05 5.23
CA THR A 330 17.21 -11.16 4.45
C THR A 330 16.84 -11.02 2.98
N THR A 331 17.77 -11.28 2.08
CA THR A 331 17.49 -11.32 0.63
C THR A 331 17.10 -12.72 0.14
N GLU A 332 17.17 -13.75 1.00
CA GLU A 332 16.90 -15.14 0.63
C GLU A 332 15.53 -15.35 -0.05
N ILE A 333 14.51 -14.56 0.35
CA ILE A 333 13.18 -14.63 -0.24
C ILE A 333 13.21 -13.97 -1.63
N VAL A 334 13.65 -12.71 -1.73
CA VAL A 334 13.61 -11.96 -2.99
C VAL A 334 14.58 -12.46 -4.04
N ASP A 335 15.68 -13.10 -3.65
CA ASP A 335 16.64 -13.70 -4.58
C ASP A 335 16.04 -14.91 -5.35
N GLN A 336 14.96 -15.49 -4.84
CA GLN A 336 14.20 -16.57 -5.48
C GLN A 336 13.02 -16.06 -6.32
N VAL A 337 12.66 -14.77 -6.21
CA VAL A 337 11.52 -14.15 -6.92
C VAL A 337 12.03 -13.41 -8.15
N LYS A 338 11.58 -13.83 -9.35
CA LYS A 338 12.05 -13.31 -10.65
C LYS A 338 10.92 -12.67 -11.47
N VAL A 339 10.04 -11.92 -10.84
CA VAL A 339 8.95 -11.20 -11.51
C VAL A 339 9.48 -9.87 -12.04
N LEU A 340 9.82 -9.78 -13.31
CA LEU A 340 10.26 -8.55 -13.96
C LEU A 340 9.06 -7.58 -14.16
N PRO A 341 9.34 -6.26 -14.24
CA PRO A 341 8.35 -5.25 -14.53
C PRO A 341 7.52 -5.47 -15.79
#